data_57e576947f0a99a09981e4be62e6c603
#
_entry.id   57e576947f0a99a09981e4be62e6c603
#
_cell.length_a   1.000
_cell.length_b   1.000
_cell.length_c   1.000
_cell.angle_alpha   90.00
_cell.angle_beta   90.00
_cell.angle_gamma   90.00
#
_symmetry.space_group_name_H-M   'P 1'
#
loop_
_entity.id
_entity.type
_entity.pdbx_description
1 polymer ?
#
loop_
_entity_poly.entity_id
_entity_poly.type
_entity_poly.pdbx_seq_one_letter_code
_entity_poly.pdbx_strand_id
1 'polypeptide(L)'
;MDSDVAFLEFLRYTFSMLLSRPEQASIRCEHRSPGDVVYHVGLHPDDVGKVIGRNGRTVAALRSLLEAGASRAGVKATLRVHEAQEETASVDEAGADASKGSA
;
A
#
# COMPACT_ATOMS: atom_id res chain seq x y z
N MET A 1 8.40 13.58 14.20
CA MET A 1 8.52 12.50 13.21
C MET A 1 7.61 12.79 12.04
N ASP A 2 8.13 12.54 10.88
CA ASP A 2 7.36 12.69 9.66
C ASP A 2 6.23 11.66 9.65
N SER A 3 5.01 12.08 9.33
CA SER A 3 3.89 11.16 9.29
C SER A 3 4.08 10.07 8.24
N ASP A 4 4.77 10.39 7.13
CA ASP A 4 5.05 9.37 6.11
C ASP A 4 5.87 8.23 6.68
N VAL A 5 6.84 8.54 7.52
CA VAL A 5 7.68 7.51 8.14
C VAL A 5 6.85 6.67 9.09
N ALA A 6 5.98 7.30 9.87
CA ALA A 6 5.15 6.57 10.81
C ALA A 6 4.20 5.61 10.11
N PHE A 7 3.58 6.06 9.01
CA PHE A 7 2.67 5.20 8.25
C PHE A 7 3.43 4.07 7.58
N LEU A 8 4.61 4.35 7.06
CA LEU A 8 5.42 3.32 6.42
C LEU A 8 5.81 2.25 7.44
N GLU A 9 6.21 2.66 8.64
CA GLU A 9 6.56 1.70 9.68
C GLU A 9 5.35 0.90 10.15
N PHE A 10 4.20 1.54 10.25
CA PHE A 10 2.96 0.83 10.58
C PHE A 10 2.68 -0.26 9.56
N LEU A 11 2.77 0.08 8.28
CA LEU A 11 2.50 -0.89 7.23
C LEU A 11 3.53 -2.01 7.23
N ARG A 12 4.80 -1.67 7.39
CA ARG A 12 5.86 -2.68 7.41
C ARG A 12 5.66 -3.66 8.56
N TYR A 13 5.36 -3.14 9.75
CA TYR A 13 5.16 -3.99 10.90
C TYR A 13 3.95 -4.91 10.68
N THR A 14 2.84 -4.32 10.23
CA THR A 14 1.61 -5.07 10.03
C THR A 14 1.81 -6.17 9.00
N PHE A 15 2.44 -5.85 7.88
CA PHE A 15 2.66 -6.86 6.85
C PHE A 15 3.65 -7.93 7.30
N SER A 16 4.62 -7.58 8.13
CA SER A 16 5.53 -8.59 8.65
C SER A 16 4.80 -9.64 9.47
N MET A 17 3.68 -9.27 10.06
CA MET A 17 2.88 -10.20 10.85
C MET A 17 1.90 -11.01 10.00
N LEU A 18 1.49 -10.47 8.85
CA LEU A 18 0.47 -11.11 8.03
C LEU A 18 1.03 -12.02 6.94
N LEU A 19 2.20 -11.72 6.42
CA LEU A 19 2.66 -12.34 5.20
C LEU A 19 3.42 -13.62 5.46
N SER A 20 3.27 -14.58 4.53
CA SER A 20 4.10 -15.79 4.53
C SER A 20 5.45 -15.52 3.88
N ARG A 21 5.50 -14.58 2.97
CA ARG A 21 6.72 -14.28 2.20
C ARG A 21 7.03 -12.79 2.30
N PRO A 22 7.34 -12.32 3.51
CA PRO A 22 7.57 -10.87 3.68
C PRO A 22 8.79 -10.38 2.92
N GLU A 23 9.74 -11.24 2.65
CA GLU A 23 10.93 -10.85 1.90
C GLU A 23 10.61 -10.50 0.45
N GLN A 24 9.44 -10.91 -0.05
CA GLN A 24 9.03 -10.61 -1.41
C GLN A 24 8.05 -9.44 -1.47
N ALA A 25 7.80 -8.81 -0.34
CA ALA A 25 6.93 -7.66 -0.30
C ALA A 25 7.72 -6.38 -0.54
N SER A 26 7.07 -5.41 -1.16
CA SER A 26 7.65 -4.10 -1.35
C SER A 26 6.60 -3.05 -1.03
N ILE A 27 7.04 -1.93 -0.49
CA ILE A 27 6.15 -0.81 -0.21
C ILE A 27 6.78 0.43 -0.85
N ARG A 28 6.00 1.08 -1.72
CA ARG A 28 6.46 2.27 -2.42
C ARG A 28 5.52 3.41 -2.08
N CYS A 29 6.08 4.56 -1.81
CA CYS A 29 5.34 5.74 -1.41
C CYS A 29 5.31 6.71 -2.58
N GLU A 30 4.13 7.14 -2.97
CA GLU A 30 3.96 8.09 -4.05
C GLU A 30 3.28 9.34 -3.49
N HIS A 31 3.94 10.48 -3.59
CA HIS A 31 3.36 11.76 -3.17
C HIS A 31 2.72 12.41 -4.38
N ARG A 32 1.40 12.50 -4.39
CA ARG A 32 0.66 13.08 -5.50
C ARG A 32 0.56 14.58 -5.39
N SER A 33 0.50 15.07 -4.16
CA SER A 33 0.49 16.50 -3.88
C SER A 33 0.82 16.65 -2.41
N PRO A 34 1.11 17.86 -1.95
CA PRO A 34 1.33 18.04 -0.52
C PRO A 34 0.13 17.53 0.27
N GLY A 35 0.38 16.64 1.21
CA GLY A 35 -0.68 16.09 2.03
C GLY A 35 -1.48 14.98 1.39
N ASP A 36 -1.06 14.47 0.22
CA ASP A 36 -1.77 13.36 -0.43
C ASP A 36 -0.76 12.32 -0.86
N VAL A 37 -0.75 11.18 -0.18
CA VAL A 37 0.23 10.13 -0.41
C VAL A 37 -0.46 8.80 -0.67
N VAL A 38 0.10 8.03 -1.60
CA VAL A 38 -0.38 6.69 -1.92
C VAL A 38 0.72 5.70 -1.59
N TYR A 39 0.35 4.67 -0.84
CA TYR A 39 1.27 3.58 -0.51
C TYR A 39 0.93 2.39 -1.40
N HIS A 40 1.87 2.03 -2.25
CA HIS A 40 1.73 0.90 -3.17
C HIS A 40 2.44 -0.29 -2.56
N VAL A 41 1.70 -1.35 -2.31
CA VAL A 41 2.23 -2.56 -1.68
C VAL A 41 2.19 -3.67 -2.71
N GLY A 42 3.37 -4.18 -3.07
CA GLY A 42 3.50 -5.32 -3.97
C GLY A 42 3.76 -6.57 -3.16
N LEU A 43 3.02 -7.63 -3.43
CA LEU A 43 3.07 -8.86 -2.65
C LEU A 43 3.20 -10.07 -3.54
N HIS A 44 3.79 -11.13 -3.00
CA HIS A 44 3.74 -12.42 -3.66
C HIS A 44 2.28 -12.81 -3.83
N PRO A 45 1.91 -13.45 -4.98
CA PRO A 45 0.51 -13.81 -5.21
C PRO A 45 -0.11 -14.62 -4.07
N ASP A 46 0.66 -15.48 -3.41
CA ASP A 46 0.13 -16.28 -2.31
C ASP A 46 -0.29 -15.41 -1.14
N ASP A 47 0.29 -14.22 -1.00
CA ASP A 47 0.01 -13.36 0.13
C ASP A 47 -1.07 -12.33 -0.17
N VAL A 48 -1.39 -12.10 -1.44
CA VAL A 48 -2.41 -11.10 -1.79
C VAL A 48 -3.73 -11.46 -1.11
N GLY A 49 -4.13 -12.74 -1.19
CA GLY A 49 -5.37 -13.16 -0.57
C GLY A 49 -5.40 -12.97 0.93
N LYS A 50 -4.25 -13.13 1.59
CA LYS A 50 -4.19 -12.93 3.04
C LYS A 50 -4.40 -11.49 3.42
N VAL A 51 -3.85 -10.57 2.64
CA VAL A 51 -3.99 -9.16 2.94
C VAL A 51 -5.40 -8.67 2.58
N ILE A 52 -5.95 -9.14 1.47
CA ILE A 52 -7.34 -8.81 1.14
C ILE A 52 -8.26 -9.34 2.25
N GLY A 53 -8.06 -10.61 2.62
CA GLY A 53 -8.87 -11.22 3.64
C GLY A 53 -10.22 -11.65 3.13
N ARG A 54 -11.00 -12.29 4.00
CA ARG A 54 -12.32 -12.79 3.61
C ARG A 54 -13.24 -11.60 3.33
N ASN A 55 -13.79 -11.58 2.14
CA ASN A 55 -14.70 -10.50 1.71
C ASN A 55 -14.06 -9.12 1.81
N GLY A 56 -12.75 -9.06 1.67
CA GLY A 56 -12.04 -7.79 1.70
C GLY A 56 -11.93 -7.15 3.07
N ARG A 57 -12.18 -7.89 4.14
CA ARG A 57 -12.24 -7.29 5.48
C ARG A 57 -10.88 -6.86 6.00
N THR A 58 -9.84 -7.64 5.75
CA THR A 58 -8.53 -7.29 6.26
C THR A 58 -8.02 -6.01 5.61
N VAL A 59 -8.10 -5.92 4.29
CA VAL A 59 -7.62 -4.73 3.61
C VAL A 59 -8.48 -3.51 3.97
N ALA A 60 -9.78 -3.71 4.18
CA ALA A 60 -10.65 -2.62 4.60
C ALA A 60 -10.26 -2.11 5.98
N ALA A 61 -9.94 -3.02 6.89
CA ALA A 61 -9.50 -2.62 8.23
C ALA A 61 -8.18 -1.85 8.17
N LEU A 62 -7.25 -2.31 7.34
CA LEU A 62 -5.98 -1.61 7.18
C LEU A 62 -6.19 -0.20 6.62
N ARG A 63 -7.07 -0.07 5.63
CA ARG A 63 -7.38 1.24 5.08
C ARG A 63 -8.01 2.16 6.12
N SER A 64 -8.92 1.63 6.93
CA SER A 64 -9.56 2.44 7.95
C SER A 64 -8.57 2.94 8.98
N LEU A 65 -7.64 2.09 9.41
CA LEU A 65 -6.63 2.51 10.36
C LEU A 65 -5.71 3.56 9.76
N LEU A 66 -5.29 3.35 8.52
CA LEU A 66 -4.41 4.31 7.85
C LEU A 66 -5.11 5.66 7.68
N GLU A 67 -6.38 5.64 7.31
CA GLU A 67 -7.15 6.87 7.13
C GLU A 67 -7.33 7.60 8.44
N ALA A 68 -7.55 6.88 9.52
CA ALA A 68 -7.71 7.51 10.83
C ALA A 68 -6.42 8.22 11.24
N GLY A 69 -5.28 7.57 11.05
CA GLY A 69 -4.01 8.21 11.36
C GLY A 69 -3.73 9.39 10.47
N ALA A 70 -4.04 9.26 9.19
CA ALA A 70 -3.84 10.35 8.24
C ALA A 70 -4.70 11.55 8.59
N SER A 71 -5.94 11.31 8.97
CA SER A 71 -6.85 12.38 9.36
C SER A 71 -6.28 13.17 10.54
N ARG A 72 -5.73 12.48 11.53
CA ARG A 72 -5.13 13.17 12.67
C ARG A 72 -3.92 13.99 12.26
N ALA A 73 -3.18 13.52 11.26
CA ALA A 73 -2.00 14.21 10.79
C ALA A 73 -2.32 15.32 9.78
N GLY A 74 -3.59 15.44 9.39
CA GLY A 74 -3.98 16.45 8.42
C GLY A 74 -3.58 16.11 7.00
N VAL A 75 -3.45 14.82 6.68
CA VAL A 75 -3.06 14.38 5.33
C VAL A 75 -4.02 13.31 4.87
N LYS A 76 -3.92 12.97 3.58
CA LYS A 76 -4.70 11.89 2.99
C LYS A 76 -3.74 10.76 2.62
N ALA A 77 -4.06 9.55 3.04
CA ALA A 77 -3.23 8.39 2.75
C ALA A 77 -4.09 7.29 2.14
N THR A 78 -3.64 6.75 1.04
CA THR A 78 -4.35 5.71 0.30
C THR A 78 -3.47 4.48 0.23
N LEU A 79 -4.08 3.30 0.37
CA LEU A 79 -3.38 2.03 0.30
C LEU A 79 -3.83 1.28 -0.95
N ARG A 80 -2.86 0.86 -1.77
CA ARG A 80 -3.12 0.04 -2.94
C ARG A 80 -2.30 -1.23 -2.84
N VAL A 81 -2.96 -2.36 -3.06
CA VAL A 81 -2.31 -3.68 -2.96
C VAL A 81 -2.27 -4.29 -4.35
N HIS A 82 -1.10 -4.77 -4.73
CA HIS A 82 -0.87 -5.37 -6.04
C HIS A 82 -0.06 -6.65 -5.89
N GLU A 83 -0.10 -7.50 -6.89
CA GLU A 83 0.91 -8.52 -7.02
C GLU A 83 2.21 -7.85 -7.41
N ALA A 84 3.32 -8.35 -6.89
CA ALA A 84 4.61 -7.72 -7.11
C ALA A 84 4.92 -7.55 -8.60
N GLN A 85 4.56 -8.54 -9.40
CA GLN A 85 4.82 -8.46 -10.84
C GLN A 85 4.01 -7.35 -11.50
N GLU A 86 2.77 -7.19 -11.09
CA GLU A 86 1.93 -6.15 -11.64
C GLU A 86 2.45 -4.77 -11.29
N GLU A 87 2.92 -4.63 -10.08
CA GLU A 87 3.47 -3.34 -9.67
C GLU A 87 4.69 -3.00 -10.50
N THR A 88 5.54 -3.97 -10.74
CA THR A 88 6.72 -3.74 -11.56
C THR A 88 6.34 -3.32 -12.97
N ALA A 89 5.37 -4.01 -13.55
CA ALA A 89 4.92 -3.68 -14.88
C ALA A 89 4.31 -2.29 -14.93
N SER A 90 3.55 -1.93 -13.92
CA SER A 90 2.93 -0.61 -13.87
C SER A 90 3.96 0.50 -13.84
N VAL A 91 5.02 0.30 -13.09
CA VAL A 91 6.06 1.30 -13.00
C VAL A 91 6.69 1.55 -14.37
N ASP A 92 6.85 0.51 -15.12
CA ASP A 92 7.46 0.66 -16.44
C ASP A 92 6.64 1.50 -17.37
N GLU A 93 5.37 1.57 -17.13
CA GLU A 93 4.54 2.37 -17.96
C GLU A 93 4.50 3.77 -17.58
N ALA A 94 4.93 4.05 -16.80
CA ALA A 94 4.81 5.29 -16.54
C ALA A 94 4.09 6.13 -16.56
N GLY A 95 4.05 5.45 -16.61
CA GLY A 95 3.81 5.73 -16.48
C GLY A 95 2.93 5.75 -16.30
N ALA A 96 2.71 5.51 -16.33
CA ALA A 96 1.95 5.33 -16.39
C ALA A 96 1.07 5.23 -16.08
N ASP A 97 0.94 4.94 -15.98
CA ASP A 97 0.22 4.75 -15.94
C ASP A 97 -0.41 4.70 -15.78
N ALA A 98 -0.29 4.60 -15.87
CA ALA A 98 -0.70 4.36 -15.87
C ALA A 98 -1.42 4.29 -15.80
N SER A 99 -1.46 4.23 -15.87
CA SER A 99 -1.89 3.99 -16.03
C SER A 99 -2.62 3.75 -16.08
N LYS A 100 -2.80 3.67 -16.34
CA LYS A 100 -3.24 3.25 -16.39
C LYS A 100 -3.80 3.02 -16.07
N GLY A 101 -3.60 3.21 -15.86
CA GLY A 101 -3.84 2.82 -15.70
C GLY A 101 -4.28 2.82 -15.16
N SER A 102 -4.30 2.68 -14.94
CA SER A 102 -4.44 2.56 -14.59
C SER A 102 -4.69 2.67 -14.43
N ALA A 103 -4.66 2.66 -14.36
CA ALA A 103 -4.50 2.64 -14.31
C ALA A 103 -4.57 2.90 -14.41
#